data_149b67caf2dba87b2d96f4c4098c0514
#
_entry.id   149b67caf2dba87b2d96f4c4098c0514
#
_cell.length_a   1.000
_cell.length_b   1.000
_cell.length_c   1.000
_cell.angle_alpha   90.00
_cell.angle_beta   90.00
_cell.angle_gamma   90.00
#
_symmetry.space_group_name_H-M   'P 1'
#
loop_
_entity.id
_entity.type
_entity.pdbx_description
1 polymer ?
#
loop_
_entity_poly.entity_id
_entity_poly.type
_entity_poly.pdbx_seq_one_letter_code
_entity_poly.pdbx_strand_id
1 'polypeptide(L)'
;MALSKPRHLWLKATTHTYRLAYTTEGVLDPPGAAAGTFDTAAGTAAPVGSVFHWSVVPGGWEMAVDRADITVRLPAASGVVECAAPGATCVLGGAGTDTVSVGVTGLAPRTAVNVRIGLGLDAPARSTVPWSVAWDPIVGRSAPIVALVAASSLLAFAAAARWAWTAREPEPGLPVLYAPPDGFGPVQTVYVASERPGPAPLAATLLYAAEEGLVELRPAGTGKKSDVWEVRGVASADTWAATDPVTRAVGDALQISYPGAVLRADGSKSAGERLSKATTELASQCRIWARNEGLVAPSTRERLGKAAVVLALVLAVAGFAVPVWPSMWGLPAAAFVFGGWELLRPEAGTRRTAKGRELWSRAGGFRRMLVTPSSEDRYRFSAEQDLYTRYIPHAVAFGVAEKWAEKYRTVTGAEPPVPAWYPYPVGVHGFASGAGGFDSFESALSSSIGAYTASQSSSSGGGGGGGGGGGGGGGSW
;
A
#
# COMPACT_ATOMS: atom_id res chain seq x y z
N MET A 1 23.40 -12.80 27.88
CA MET A 1 23.45 -12.36 29.29
C MET A 1 24.10 -10.98 29.30
N ALA A 2 23.30 -9.90 29.45
CA ALA A 2 23.80 -8.56 29.50
C ALA A 2 24.24 -8.24 30.92
N LEU A 3 25.54 -8.05 31.14
CA LEU A 3 26.04 -7.53 32.38
C LEU A 3 25.66 -6.02 32.41
N SER A 4 24.76 -5.65 33.29
CA SER A 4 24.42 -4.25 33.58
C SER A 4 25.65 -3.53 34.07
N LYS A 5 26.00 -2.38 33.48
CA LYS A 5 27.03 -1.48 33.97
C LYS A 5 26.80 -1.15 35.46
N PRO A 6 27.71 -1.51 36.39
CA PRO A 6 27.65 -0.93 37.72
C PRO A 6 28.07 0.54 37.62
N ARG A 7 27.32 1.41 38.26
CA ARG A 7 27.63 2.83 38.44
C ARG A 7 29.03 2.94 39.07
N HIS A 8 29.92 3.64 38.41
CA HIS A 8 31.19 4.23 38.86
C HIS A 8 31.63 3.91 40.33
N LEU A 9 32.13 2.69 40.53
CA LEU A 9 33.07 2.43 41.63
C LEU A 9 34.47 2.66 41.08
N TRP A 10 35.13 3.71 41.52
CA TRP A 10 36.56 3.89 41.30
C TRP A 10 37.28 2.75 41.98
N LEU A 11 37.58 1.69 41.24
CA LEU A 11 38.44 0.61 41.76
C LEU A 11 39.81 1.22 41.97
N LYS A 12 40.29 1.22 43.20
CA LYS A 12 41.72 1.49 43.50
C LYS A 12 42.55 0.53 42.64
N ALA A 13 43.70 0.97 42.15
CA ALA A 13 44.61 0.19 41.32
C ALA A 13 45.16 -1.03 42.11
N THR A 14 44.33 -2.03 42.32
CA THR A 14 44.65 -3.30 42.99
C THR A 14 44.35 -4.45 42.05
N THR A 15 45.12 -5.52 42.11
CA THR A 15 44.87 -6.74 41.35
C THR A 15 43.57 -7.40 41.83
N HIS A 16 42.63 -7.59 40.91
CA HIS A 16 41.37 -8.28 41.18
C HIS A 16 41.36 -9.60 40.46
N THR A 17 40.97 -10.68 41.15
CA THR A 17 40.81 -12.00 40.55
C THR A 17 39.33 -12.33 40.46
N TYR A 18 38.85 -12.62 39.25
CA TYR A 18 37.49 -13.07 39.00
C TYR A 18 37.50 -14.52 38.55
N ARG A 19 36.60 -15.34 39.13
CA ARG A 19 36.39 -16.73 38.71
C ARG A 19 35.00 -16.85 38.14
N LEU A 20 34.88 -17.23 36.87
CA LEU A 20 33.63 -17.48 36.20
C LEU A 20 33.55 -18.98 35.84
N ALA A 21 32.47 -19.63 36.18
CA ALA A 21 32.20 -21.01 35.76
C ALA A 21 30.78 -21.08 35.15
N TYR A 22 30.67 -21.73 34.01
CA TYR A 22 29.40 -21.96 33.33
C TYR A 22 29.42 -23.28 32.58
N THR A 23 28.23 -23.81 32.27
CA THR A 23 28.06 -25.02 31.46
C THR A 23 27.29 -24.64 30.19
N THR A 24 27.76 -25.16 29.08
CA THR A 24 27.12 -24.97 27.77
C THR A 24 26.95 -26.34 27.11
N GLU A 25 25.75 -26.62 26.65
CA GLU A 25 25.42 -27.87 25.92
C GLU A 25 25.54 -27.64 24.40
N GLY A 26 25.77 -28.74 23.65
CA GLY A 26 25.76 -28.71 22.20
C GLY A 26 26.99 -28.00 21.56
N VAL A 27 28.15 -28.12 22.20
CA VAL A 27 29.40 -27.45 21.77
C VAL A 27 30.15 -28.16 20.64
N LEU A 28 29.78 -29.37 20.27
CA LEU A 28 30.32 -30.10 19.12
C LEU A 28 29.45 -29.88 17.89
N ASP A 29 30.08 -29.37 16.86
CA ASP A 29 29.46 -29.07 15.57
C ASP A 29 29.77 -30.13 14.50
N PRO A 30 28.96 -30.23 13.42
CA PRO A 30 29.31 -31.06 12.26
C PRO A 30 30.66 -30.65 11.62
N PRO A 31 31.35 -31.55 10.91
CA PRO A 31 32.72 -31.35 10.42
C PRO A 31 32.94 -30.08 9.58
N GLY A 32 31.93 -29.64 8.84
CA GLY A 32 31.96 -28.44 7.99
C GLY A 32 31.66 -27.13 8.70
N ALA A 33 31.33 -27.18 9.99
CA ALA A 33 31.03 -25.96 10.74
C ALA A 33 32.26 -25.11 10.99
N ALA A 34 32.08 -23.78 10.99
CA ALA A 34 33.14 -22.81 11.25
C ALA A 34 34.39 -22.98 10.35
N ALA A 35 34.20 -23.40 9.12
CA ALA A 35 35.23 -23.32 8.09
C ALA A 35 35.56 -21.85 7.85
N GLY A 36 36.70 -21.39 8.35
CA GLY A 36 37.17 -20.02 8.26
C GLY A 36 38.68 -20.00 8.03
N THR A 37 39.24 -18.82 7.95
CA THR A 37 40.71 -18.62 7.88
C THR A 37 41.24 -18.66 9.29
N PHE A 38 42.12 -19.63 9.56
CA PHE A 38 42.86 -19.75 10.81
C PHE A 38 44.34 -19.50 10.52
N ASP A 39 44.98 -18.69 11.37
CA ASP A 39 46.34 -18.23 11.15
C ASP A 39 47.41 -19.27 11.60
N THR A 40 47.02 -20.15 12.52
CA THR A 40 47.89 -21.17 13.08
C THR A 40 47.18 -22.51 13.19
N ALA A 41 47.81 -23.58 12.72
CA ALA A 41 47.30 -24.93 12.83
C ALA A 41 48.40 -25.91 13.29
N ALA A 42 48.01 -26.93 14.06
CA ALA A 42 48.88 -28.01 14.52
C ALA A 42 48.11 -29.37 14.50
N GLY A 43 48.81 -30.47 14.34
CA GLY A 43 48.25 -31.83 14.33
C GLY A 43 48.16 -32.41 12.94
N THR A 44 47.63 -33.66 12.86
CA THR A 44 47.47 -34.41 11.60
C THR A 44 46.04 -34.39 11.14
N ALA A 45 45.81 -34.33 9.83
CA ALA A 45 44.50 -34.44 9.22
C ALA A 45 43.99 -35.88 9.39
N ALA A 46 43.25 -36.12 10.48
CA ALA A 46 42.49 -37.32 10.71
C ALA A 46 41.02 -37.13 10.20
N PRO A 47 40.28 -38.21 9.92
CA PRO A 47 38.87 -38.06 9.62
C PRO A 47 38.13 -37.30 10.77
N VAL A 48 37.51 -36.17 10.43
CA VAL A 48 36.82 -35.33 11.40
C VAL A 48 35.33 -35.69 11.38
N GLY A 49 34.82 -36.27 12.48
CA GLY A 49 33.40 -36.57 12.68
C GLY A 49 32.66 -35.38 13.29
N SER A 50 33.36 -34.58 14.13
CA SER A 50 32.84 -33.35 14.71
C SER A 50 33.93 -32.31 14.95
N VAL A 51 33.48 -31.07 15.20
CA VAL A 51 34.39 -29.95 15.46
C VAL A 51 33.98 -29.23 16.75
N PHE A 52 34.92 -29.01 17.65
CA PHE A 52 34.78 -28.04 18.72
C PHE A 52 35.22 -26.67 18.19
N HIS A 53 34.30 -25.70 18.13
CA HIS A 53 34.59 -24.32 17.74
C HIS A 53 34.12 -23.37 18.81
N TRP A 54 35.05 -22.54 19.34
CA TRP A 54 34.74 -21.62 20.42
C TRP A 54 35.51 -20.33 20.31
N SER A 55 34.83 -19.20 20.54
CA SER A 55 35.47 -17.89 20.74
C SER A 55 35.85 -17.77 22.21
N VAL A 56 37.09 -18.15 22.52
CA VAL A 56 37.58 -18.23 23.91
C VAL A 56 37.87 -16.85 24.50
N VAL A 57 38.28 -15.88 23.68
CA VAL A 57 38.25 -14.46 24.01
C VAL A 57 37.27 -13.78 23.07
N PRO A 58 36.17 -13.24 23.56
CA PRO A 58 35.18 -12.61 22.70
C PRO A 58 35.65 -11.26 22.17
N GLY A 59 35.39 -10.95 20.90
CA GLY A 59 35.74 -9.68 20.25
C GLY A 59 35.05 -8.43 20.81
N GLY A 60 34.13 -8.59 21.76
CA GLY A 60 33.51 -7.49 22.50
C GLY A 60 34.29 -7.02 23.73
N TRP A 61 35.45 -7.67 24.06
CA TRP A 61 36.27 -7.31 25.21
C TRP A 61 37.03 -6.01 24.92
N GLU A 62 36.78 -4.97 25.67
CA GLU A 62 37.29 -3.61 25.41
C GLU A 62 38.66 -3.32 25.98
N MET A 63 39.21 -4.21 26.80
CA MET A 63 40.55 -4.07 27.41
C MET A 63 41.60 -4.92 26.68
N ALA A 64 42.84 -4.47 26.65
CA ALA A 64 43.96 -5.31 26.21
C ALA A 64 44.10 -6.51 27.15
N VAL A 65 44.50 -7.66 26.59
CA VAL A 65 44.77 -8.87 27.36
C VAL A 65 46.24 -9.22 27.19
N ASP A 66 47.01 -9.08 28.26
CA ASP A 66 48.46 -9.33 28.23
C ASP A 66 48.76 -10.80 27.92
N ARG A 67 47.97 -11.71 28.48
CA ARG A 67 48.16 -13.14 28.29
C ARG A 67 46.84 -13.88 28.46
N ALA A 68 46.56 -14.82 27.55
CA ALA A 68 45.47 -15.79 27.64
C ALA A 68 46.02 -17.22 27.53
N ASP A 69 45.91 -17.99 28.62
CA ASP A 69 46.25 -19.41 28.64
C ASP A 69 44.96 -20.24 28.66
N ILE A 70 44.72 -20.97 27.60
CA ILE A 70 43.49 -21.72 27.35
C ILE A 70 43.83 -23.21 27.38
N THR A 71 43.09 -23.99 28.15
CA THR A 71 43.21 -25.45 28.17
C THR A 71 41.84 -26.04 27.83
N VAL A 72 41.80 -26.83 26.76
CA VAL A 72 40.56 -27.54 26.31
C VAL A 72 40.76 -29.01 26.56
N ARG A 73 39.90 -29.59 27.41
CA ARG A 73 39.84 -31.03 27.62
C ARG A 73 38.71 -31.63 26.78
N LEU A 74 39.07 -32.61 26.00
CA LEU A 74 38.21 -33.18 24.97
C LEU A 74 37.79 -34.61 25.35
N PRO A 75 36.68 -35.11 24.86
CA PRO A 75 36.21 -36.49 25.10
C PRO A 75 37.02 -37.56 24.33
N ALA A 76 37.83 -37.13 23.37
CA ALA A 76 38.74 -37.96 22.57
C ALA A 76 39.97 -37.18 22.11
N ALA A 77 40.97 -37.89 21.59
CA ALA A 77 42.16 -37.29 21.04
C ALA A 77 41.81 -36.31 19.91
N SER A 78 42.42 -35.13 19.94
CA SER A 78 42.25 -34.12 18.91
C SER A 78 42.91 -34.51 17.58
N GLY A 79 42.30 -34.15 16.47
CA GLY A 79 42.93 -34.14 15.17
C GLY A 79 43.67 -32.80 14.94
N VAL A 80 43.23 -32.05 13.93
CA VAL A 80 43.76 -30.70 13.64
C VAL A 80 43.23 -29.73 14.69
N VAL A 81 44.14 -28.96 15.27
CA VAL A 81 43.87 -27.83 16.17
C VAL A 81 44.21 -26.54 15.43
N GLU A 82 43.26 -25.65 15.32
CA GLU A 82 43.37 -24.39 14.61
C GLU A 82 43.07 -23.22 15.56
N CYS A 83 43.81 -22.13 15.43
CA CYS A 83 43.63 -20.93 16.20
C CYS A 83 43.71 -19.69 15.30
N ALA A 84 42.84 -18.74 15.51
CA ALA A 84 42.84 -17.41 14.91
C ALA A 84 42.85 -16.34 15.99
N ALA A 85 43.84 -15.49 15.98
CA ALA A 85 43.99 -14.34 16.87
C ALA A 85 44.54 -13.15 16.06
N PRO A 86 43.70 -12.35 15.39
CA PRO A 86 44.17 -11.26 14.51
C PRO A 86 45.17 -10.34 15.19
N GLY A 87 46.36 -10.21 14.61
CA GLY A 87 47.44 -9.38 15.15
C GLY A 87 48.24 -9.97 16.34
N ALA A 88 47.96 -11.23 16.72
CA ALA A 88 48.72 -11.97 17.74
C ALA A 88 49.03 -13.39 17.26
N THR A 89 50.03 -14.04 17.85
CA THR A 89 50.41 -15.41 17.48
C THR A 89 49.91 -16.41 18.52
N CYS A 90 49.22 -17.46 18.04
CA CYS A 90 48.82 -18.57 18.89
C CYS A 90 49.97 -19.59 19.06
N VAL A 91 50.23 -20.01 20.26
CA VAL A 91 51.12 -21.13 20.59
C VAL A 91 50.26 -22.32 20.91
N LEU A 92 50.29 -23.36 20.06
CA LEU A 92 49.49 -24.56 20.18
C LEU A 92 50.29 -25.70 20.81
N GLY A 93 49.67 -26.40 21.77
CA GLY A 93 50.25 -27.60 22.38
C GLY A 93 49.22 -28.70 22.58
N GLY A 94 49.67 -29.96 22.68
CA GLY A 94 48.79 -31.10 22.94
C GLY A 94 47.97 -31.58 21.75
N ALA A 95 48.30 -31.14 20.54
CA ALA A 95 47.64 -31.68 19.34
C ALA A 95 47.84 -33.21 19.23
N GLY A 96 46.78 -33.95 18.92
CA GLY A 96 46.78 -35.43 18.92
C GLY A 96 46.49 -36.04 20.30
N THR A 97 46.28 -35.25 21.33
CA THR A 97 45.86 -35.74 22.67
C THR A 97 44.47 -35.25 23.03
N ASP A 98 43.94 -35.70 24.16
CA ASP A 98 42.63 -35.26 24.72
C ASP A 98 42.72 -33.89 25.44
N THR A 99 43.92 -33.36 25.59
CA THR A 99 44.15 -32.08 26.29
C THR A 99 44.93 -31.14 25.42
N VAL A 100 44.27 -30.15 24.89
CA VAL A 100 44.89 -29.12 24.00
C VAL A 100 45.12 -27.84 24.79
N SER A 101 46.26 -27.24 24.59
CA SER A 101 46.60 -25.92 25.16
C SER A 101 46.79 -24.88 24.06
N VAL A 102 46.29 -23.68 24.29
CA VAL A 102 46.43 -22.54 23.40
C VAL A 102 46.89 -21.33 24.22
N GLY A 103 48.07 -20.84 23.94
CA GLY A 103 48.63 -19.64 24.56
C GLY A 103 48.61 -18.47 23.57
N VAL A 104 48.14 -17.31 24.01
CA VAL A 104 48.21 -16.06 23.22
C VAL A 104 48.66 -14.92 24.13
N THR A 105 49.50 -14.07 23.63
CA THR A 105 50.03 -12.90 24.37
C THR A 105 49.82 -11.62 23.60
N GLY A 106 49.64 -10.52 24.32
CA GLY A 106 49.61 -9.18 23.73
C GLY A 106 48.39 -8.90 22.87
N LEU A 107 47.17 -9.38 23.28
CA LEU A 107 45.95 -9.12 22.54
C LEU A 107 45.55 -7.65 22.67
N ALA A 108 45.36 -6.98 21.54
CA ALA A 108 44.76 -5.64 21.49
C ALA A 108 43.30 -5.63 21.95
N PRO A 109 42.77 -4.49 22.40
CA PRO A 109 41.35 -4.36 22.68
C PRO A 109 40.49 -4.86 21.51
N ARG A 110 39.35 -5.51 21.82
CA ARG A 110 38.39 -6.02 20.84
C ARG A 110 38.95 -7.10 19.89
N THR A 111 40.03 -7.78 20.24
CA THR A 111 40.60 -8.89 19.46
C THR A 111 40.00 -10.22 19.95
N ALA A 112 39.34 -10.94 19.05
CA ALA A 112 38.80 -12.26 19.35
C ALA A 112 39.89 -13.33 19.22
N VAL A 113 39.86 -14.34 20.11
CA VAL A 113 40.62 -15.57 19.92
C VAL A 113 39.62 -16.71 19.66
N ASN A 114 39.65 -17.27 18.45
CA ASN A 114 38.83 -18.37 18.03
C ASN A 114 39.66 -19.65 17.96
N VAL A 115 39.16 -20.71 18.57
CA VAL A 115 39.80 -22.02 18.56
C VAL A 115 38.88 -23.02 17.88
N ARG A 116 39.40 -23.81 16.93
CA ARG A 116 38.71 -24.89 16.26
C ARG A 116 39.53 -26.16 16.41
N ILE A 117 38.87 -27.23 16.89
CA ILE A 117 39.51 -28.54 17.12
C ILE A 117 38.69 -29.62 16.46
N GLY A 118 39.30 -30.36 15.52
CA GLY A 118 38.66 -31.53 14.89
C GLY A 118 38.72 -32.76 15.81
N LEU A 119 37.60 -33.51 15.86
CA LEU A 119 37.50 -34.75 16.65
C LEU A 119 37.03 -35.89 15.74
N GLY A 120 37.55 -37.09 15.97
CA GLY A 120 37.12 -38.32 15.28
C GLY A 120 35.78 -38.89 15.78
N LEU A 121 35.09 -38.18 16.67
CA LEU A 121 33.76 -38.54 17.16
C LEU A 121 32.66 -37.87 16.31
N ASP A 122 31.58 -38.60 16.06
CA ASP A 122 30.44 -37.98 15.37
C ASP A 122 29.81 -36.89 16.26
N ALA A 123 29.37 -35.83 15.61
CA ALA A 123 28.63 -34.76 16.28
C ALA A 123 27.34 -35.35 16.85
N PRO A 124 27.01 -35.09 18.13
CA PRO A 124 25.75 -35.55 18.70
C PRO A 124 24.61 -34.94 17.88
N ALA A 125 23.53 -35.75 17.72
CA ALA A 125 22.32 -35.24 17.09
C ALA A 125 21.89 -33.97 17.84
N ARG A 126 21.91 -32.85 17.16
CA ARG A 126 21.43 -31.58 17.76
C ARG A 126 19.97 -31.79 18.15
N SER A 127 19.67 -31.68 19.42
CA SER A 127 18.32 -31.35 19.82
C SER A 127 17.93 -30.17 19.00
N THR A 128 16.90 -30.30 18.14
CA THR A 128 16.40 -29.24 17.29
C THR A 128 16.31 -27.99 18.14
N VAL A 129 17.14 -27.00 17.84
CA VAL A 129 16.97 -25.68 18.46
C VAL A 129 15.55 -25.30 18.13
N PRO A 130 14.64 -25.23 19.13
CA PRO A 130 13.27 -24.84 18.86
C PRO A 130 13.35 -23.47 18.20
N TRP A 131 12.94 -23.43 16.95
CA TRP A 131 13.09 -22.33 16.00
C TRP A 131 14.32 -21.45 16.23
N SER A 132 15.00 -21.13 15.18
CA SER A 132 16.29 -20.46 15.25
C SER A 132 16.31 -19.35 16.29
N VAL A 133 17.43 -19.22 16.99
CA VAL A 133 17.72 -18.12 17.92
C VAL A 133 17.41 -16.73 17.31
N ALA A 134 17.40 -16.63 15.98
CA ALA A 134 17.00 -15.43 15.25
C ALA A 134 15.52 -15.05 15.47
N TRP A 135 14.63 -15.97 15.74
CA TRP A 135 13.22 -15.72 15.94
C TRP A 135 12.83 -15.52 17.41
N ASP A 136 13.72 -15.86 18.35
CA ASP A 136 13.50 -15.67 19.78
C ASP A 136 13.10 -14.24 20.17
N PRO A 137 13.73 -13.19 19.64
CA PRO A 137 13.35 -11.82 19.95
C PRO A 137 11.95 -11.45 19.44
N ILE A 138 11.48 -12.15 18.40
CA ILE A 138 10.21 -11.86 17.74
C ILE A 138 9.09 -12.70 18.37
N VAL A 139 9.30 -14.00 18.48
CA VAL A 139 8.25 -14.97 18.82
C VAL A 139 8.32 -15.44 20.28
N GLY A 140 9.52 -15.36 20.89
CA GLY A 140 9.76 -15.86 22.27
C GLY A 140 9.85 -17.38 22.35
N ARG A 141 10.25 -17.87 23.51
CA ARG A 141 10.44 -19.31 23.78
C ARG A 141 9.23 -20.00 24.39
N SER A 142 8.19 -19.23 24.73
CA SER A 142 7.01 -19.74 25.43
C SER A 142 5.93 -20.18 24.44
N ALA A 143 5.82 -21.48 24.19
CA ALA A 143 4.77 -22.02 23.34
C ALA A 143 3.34 -21.59 23.74
N PRO A 144 2.97 -21.52 25.05
CA PRO A 144 1.68 -21.01 25.46
C PRO A 144 1.45 -19.54 25.06
N ILE A 145 2.45 -18.68 25.16
CA ILE A 145 2.35 -17.27 24.77
C ILE A 145 2.18 -17.15 23.26
N VAL A 146 2.94 -17.92 22.47
CA VAL A 146 2.80 -17.97 21.01
C VAL A 146 1.38 -18.39 20.62
N ALA A 147 0.87 -19.46 21.24
CA ALA A 147 -0.49 -19.95 21.01
C ALA A 147 -1.55 -18.89 21.40
N LEU A 148 -1.36 -18.20 22.52
CA LEU A 148 -2.27 -17.14 22.97
C LEU A 148 -2.30 -15.97 21.96
N VAL A 149 -1.13 -15.52 21.52
CA VAL A 149 -1.05 -14.42 20.53
C VAL A 149 -1.63 -14.85 19.19
N ALA A 150 -1.37 -16.07 18.73
CA ALA A 150 -1.96 -16.61 17.51
C ALA A 150 -3.49 -16.71 17.61
N ALA A 151 -4.01 -17.28 18.70
CA ALA A 151 -5.45 -17.40 18.93
C ALA A 151 -6.12 -16.02 19.03
N SER A 152 -5.55 -15.08 19.78
CA SER A 152 -6.08 -13.72 19.90
C SER A 152 -6.03 -12.97 18.57
N SER A 153 -5.01 -13.19 17.74
CA SER A 153 -4.91 -12.61 16.40
C SER A 153 -5.99 -13.15 15.47
N LEU A 154 -6.23 -14.45 15.47
CA LEU A 154 -7.31 -15.06 14.69
C LEU A 154 -8.70 -14.56 15.14
N LEU A 155 -8.92 -14.46 16.44
CA LEU A 155 -10.17 -13.92 16.98
C LEU A 155 -10.36 -12.45 16.63
N ALA A 156 -9.31 -11.64 16.73
CA ALA A 156 -9.33 -10.23 16.38
C ALA A 156 -9.64 -10.04 14.88
N PHE A 157 -8.98 -10.81 14.02
CA PHE A 157 -9.26 -10.83 12.58
C PHE A 157 -10.71 -11.21 12.28
N ALA A 158 -11.18 -12.32 12.86
CA ALA A 158 -12.54 -12.81 12.63
C ALA A 158 -13.60 -11.80 13.14
N ALA A 159 -13.37 -11.18 14.30
CA ALA A 159 -14.27 -10.15 14.85
C ALA A 159 -14.34 -8.93 13.94
N ALA A 160 -13.19 -8.43 13.47
CA ALA A 160 -13.12 -7.29 12.56
C ALA A 160 -13.72 -7.61 11.20
N ALA A 161 -13.42 -8.77 10.61
CA ALA A 161 -13.99 -9.22 9.34
C ALA A 161 -15.51 -9.39 9.43
N ARG A 162 -16.01 -9.99 10.52
CA ARG A 162 -17.45 -10.09 10.79
C ARG A 162 -18.08 -8.70 10.91
N TRP A 163 -17.40 -7.77 11.61
CA TRP A 163 -17.91 -6.40 11.72
C TRP A 163 -17.98 -5.73 10.36
N ALA A 164 -16.91 -5.79 9.56
CA ALA A 164 -16.86 -5.26 8.22
C ALA A 164 -17.95 -5.87 7.32
N TRP A 165 -18.11 -7.20 7.34
CA TRP A 165 -19.14 -7.90 6.58
C TRP A 165 -20.56 -7.48 6.97
N THR A 166 -20.87 -7.38 8.27
CA THR A 166 -22.19 -6.96 8.75
C THR A 166 -22.46 -5.46 8.65
N ALA A 167 -21.41 -4.65 8.42
CA ALA A 167 -21.51 -3.22 8.11
C ALA A 167 -21.83 -2.96 6.64
N ARG A 168 -21.56 -3.92 5.74
CA ARG A 168 -21.90 -3.78 4.32
C ARG A 168 -23.40 -3.68 4.13
N GLU A 169 -23.80 -2.78 3.24
CA GLU A 169 -25.19 -2.73 2.79
C GLU A 169 -25.45 -3.84 1.78
N PRO A 170 -26.56 -4.60 1.91
CA PRO A 170 -26.95 -5.55 0.89
C PRO A 170 -27.34 -4.80 -0.39
N GLU A 171 -26.84 -5.29 -1.52
CA GLU A 171 -27.19 -4.73 -2.81
C GLU A 171 -28.69 -4.86 -3.07
N PRO A 172 -29.37 -3.78 -3.55
CA PRO A 172 -30.75 -3.88 -3.98
C PRO A 172 -30.85 -4.64 -5.32
N GLY A 173 -32.02 -5.15 -5.65
CA GLY A 173 -32.27 -5.61 -7.01
C GLY A 173 -32.03 -4.47 -8.01
N LEU A 174 -31.38 -4.79 -9.14
CA LEU A 174 -31.05 -3.82 -10.19
C LEU A 174 -31.88 -4.14 -11.47
N PRO A 175 -33.19 -3.82 -11.50
CA PRO A 175 -33.98 -3.98 -12.70
C PRO A 175 -33.45 -3.06 -13.80
N VAL A 176 -33.45 -3.52 -15.04
CA VAL A 176 -33.00 -2.69 -16.15
C VAL A 176 -33.92 -1.47 -16.26
N LEU A 177 -33.35 -0.28 -16.23
CA LEU A 177 -34.03 1.00 -16.41
C LEU A 177 -33.39 1.75 -17.57
N TYR A 178 -34.25 2.31 -18.41
CA TYR A 178 -33.83 2.90 -19.67
C TYR A 178 -33.60 4.43 -19.60
N ALA A 179 -33.79 5.01 -18.43
CA ALA A 179 -33.50 6.41 -18.18
C ALA A 179 -32.79 6.56 -16.84
N PRO A 180 -31.91 7.56 -16.70
CA PRO A 180 -31.31 7.90 -15.41
C PRO A 180 -32.42 8.38 -14.45
N PRO A 181 -32.17 8.40 -13.14
CA PRO A 181 -33.05 9.06 -12.18
C PRO A 181 -33.27 10.53 -12.55
N ASP A 182 -34.51 11.00 -12.54
CA ASP A 182 -34.86 12.36 -12.92
C ASP A 182 -34.28 13.42 -11.98
N GLY A 183 -33.82 14.52 -12.52
CA GLY A 183 -33.31 15.67 -11.77
C GLY A 183 -31.89 15.51 -11.23
N PHE A 184 -31.16 14.47 -11.66
CA PHE A 184 -29.80 14.22 -11.26
C PHE A 184 -28.84 14.20 -12.44
N GLY A 185 -27.72 14.90 -12.28
CA GLY A 185 -26.62 14.81 -13.22
C GLY A 185 -25.90 13.45 -13.19
N PRO A 186 -25.00 13.20 -14.15
CA PRO A 186 -24.33 11.91 -14.30
C PRO A 186 -23.52 11.51 -13.05
N VAL A 187 -22.79 12.45 -12.45
CA VAL A 187 -21.98 12.17 -11.27
C VAL A 187 -22.82 11.89 -10.02
N GLN A 188 -23.95 12.58 -9.86
CA GLN A 188 -24.91 12.30 -8.79
C GLN A 188 -25.52 10.90 -8.94
N THR A 189 -25.85 10.49 -10.18
CA THR A 189 -26.35 9.15 -10.49
C THR A 189 -25.34 8.07 -10.08
N VAL A 190 -24.06 8.27 -10.41
CA VAL A 190 -22.98 7.36 -10.00
C VAL A 190 -22.80 7.39 -8.49
N TYR A 191 -22.84 8.58 -7.87
CA TYR A 191 -22.65 8.73 -6.42
C TYR A 191 -23.72 7.96 -5.62
N VAL A 192 -24.98 7.99 -6.03
CA VAL A 192 -26.02 7.20 -5.38
C VAL A 192 -25.76 5.71 -5.48
N ALA A 193 -25.22 5.23 -6.61
CA ALA A 193 -24.92 3.82 -6.82
C ALA A 193 -23.68 3.35 -6.03
N SER A 194 -22.65 4.20 -5.89
CA SER A 194 -21.33 3.79 -5.38
C SER A 194 -20.84 4.54 -4.13
N GLU A 195 -21.52 5.62 -3.72
CA GLU A 195 -21.08 6.64 -2.76
C GLU A 195 -19.76 7.32 -3.15
N ARG A 196 -19.35 7.20 -4.41
CA ARG A 196 -18.17 7.81 -5.01
C ARG A 196 -18.54 8.56 -6.27
N PRO A 197 -17.83 9.66 -6.60
CA PRO A 197 -18.15 10.44 -7.80
C PRO A 197 -17.89 9.73 -9.13
N GLY A 198 -17.31 8.52 -9.11
CA GLY A 198 -16.93 7.78 -10.32
C GLY A 198 -15.46 7.96 -10.72
N PRO A 199 -15.01 7.31 -11.81
CA PRO A 199 -13.61 7.36 -12.24
C PRO A 199 -13.19 8.70 -12.87
N ALA A 200 -14.06 9.30 -13.69
CA ALA A 200 -13.79 10.55 -14.41
C ALA A 200 -14.87 11.62 -14.11
N PRO A 201 -15.05 12.02 -12.83
CA PRO A 201 -16.20 12.82 -12.45
C PRO A 201 -16.20 14.24 -13.04
N LEU A 202 -15.04 14.87 -13.12
CA LEU A 202 -14.92 16.22 -13.66
C LEU A 202 -15.17 16.23 -15.17
N ALA A 203 -14.60 15.27 -15.91
CA ALA A 203 -14.84 15.13 -17.34
C ALA A 203 -16.33 14.86 -17.62
N ALA A 204 -16.94 13.92 -16.90
CA ALA A 204 -18.36 13.62 -17.03
C ALA A 204 -19.28 14.83 -16.76
N THR A 205 -18.95 15.63 -15.73
CA THR A 205 -19.71 16.86 -15.43
C THR A 205 -19.57 17.91 -16.53
N LEU A 206 -18.37 18.09 -17.08
CA LEU A 206 -18.15 19.06 -18.16
C LEU A 206 -18.78 18.61 -19.49
N LEU A 207 -18.76 17.31 -19.79
CA LEU A 207 -19.47 16.75 -20.94
C LEU A 207 -20.99 16.91 -20.78
N TYR A 208 -21.52 16.72 -19.58
CA TYR A 208 -22.94 16.95 -19.28
C TYR A 208 -23.29 18.45 -19.41
N ALA A 209 -22.44 19.33 -18.89
CA ALA A 209 -22.66 20.76 -19.05
C ALA A 209 -22.63 21.20 -20.52
N ALA A 210 -21.84 20.52 -21.37
CA ALA A 210 -21.83 20.77 -22.80
C ALA A 210 -23.09 20.23 -23.50
N GLU A 211 -23.56 19.05 -23.10
CA GLU A 211 -24.82 18.45 -23.61
C GLU A 211 -26.03 19.32 -23.25
N GLU A 212 -26.07 19.87 -22.03
CA GLU A 212 -27.10 20.80 -21.58
C GLU A 212 -26.94 22.23 -22.14
N GLY A 213 -25.93 22.48 -22.97
CA GLY A 213 -25.68 23.79 -23.56
C GLY A 213 -25.20 24.87 -22.58
N LEU A 214 -24.66 24.49 -21.43
CA LEU A 214 -24.10 25.42 -20.45
C LEU A 214 -22.72 25.91 -20.84
N VAL A 215 -21.93 25.05 -21.46
CA VAL A 215 -20.57 25.32 -21.92
C VAL A 215 -20.37 24.81 -23.35
N GLU A 216 -19.35 25.35 -24.01
CA GLU A 216 -18.85 24.88 -25.30
C GLU A 216 -17.45 24.33 -25.09
N LEU A 217 -17.19 23.11 -25.60
CA LEU A 217 -15.89 22.48 -25.58
C LEU A 217 -15.19 22.73 -26.90
N ARG A 218 -13.93 23.17 -26.88
CA ARG A 218 -13.13 23.41 -28.08
C ARG A 218 -11.73 22.85 -27.95
N PRO A 219 -11.23 22.06 -28.92
CA PRO A 219 -9.81 21.74 -28.98
C PRO A 219 -9.06 23.04 -29.33
N ALA A 220 -8.06 23.40 -28.52
CA ALA A 220 -7.29 24.64 -28.66
C ALA A 220 -5.82 24.38 -28.96
N GLY A 221 -5.39 23.12 -29.04
CA GLY A 221 -4.02 22.73 -29.37
C GLY A 221 -3.78 22.64 -30.89
N THR A 222 -2.58 23.02 -31.31
CA THR A 222 -2.11 22.84 -32.70
C THR A 222 -0.81 22.04 -32.72
N GLY A 223 -0.67 21.12 -33.67
CA GLY A 223 0.55 20.33 -33.88
C GLY A 223 0.90 19.43 -32.67
N LYS A 224 2.13 19.53 -32.14
CA LYS A 224 2.63 18.72 -31.03
C LYS A 224 1.92 18.96 -29.67
N LYS A 225 1.07 19.98 -29.56
CA LYS A 225 0.25 20.28 -28.38
C LYS A 225 -1.24 20.04 -28.68
N SER A 226 -1.58 18.89 -29.24
CA SER A 226 -2.94 18.51 -29.59
C SER A 226 -3.88 18.34 -28.35
N ASP A 227 -3.30 18.20 -27.16
CA ASP A 227 -4.02 17.85 -25.94
C ASP A 227 -4.45 19.09 -25.12
N VAL A 228 -4.57 20.26 -25.74
CA VAL A 228 -5.08 21.46 -25.08
C VAL A 228 -6.55 21.63 -25.39
N TRP A 229 -7.35 21.77 -24.34
CA TRP A 229 -8.78 21.98 -24.46
C TRP A 229 -9.20 23.31 -23.83
N GLU A 230 -10.18 23.95 -24.44
CA GLU A 230 -10.83 25.15 -23.96
C GLU A 230 -12.30 24.84 -23.61
N VAL A 231 -12.69 25.18 -22.40
CA VAL A 231 -14.07 25.11 -21.92
C VAL A 231 -14.58 26.53 -21.80
N ARG A 232 -15.58 26.90 -22.59
CA ARG A 232 -16.15 28.25 -22.65
C ARG A 232 -17.57 28.24 -22.07
N GLY A 233 -17.83 29.09 -21.10
CA GLY A 233 -19.18 29.35 -20.61
C GLY A 233 -20.01 30.10 -21.68
N VAL A 234 -21.22 29.61 -21.96
CA VAL A 234 -22.15 30.19 -22.95
C VAL A 234 -23.50 30.50 -22.34
N ALA A 235 -23.92 29.77 -21.33
CA ALA A 235 -25.23 29.97 -20.70
C ALA A 235 -25.27 31.16 -19.76
N SER A 236 -26.47 31.73 -19.57
CA SER A 236 -26.73 32.79 -18.59
C SER A 236 -26.66 32.27 -17.17
N ALA A 237 -26.53 33.18 -16.20
CA ALA A 237 -26.56 32.84 -14.77
C ALA A 237 -27.85 32.15 -14.34
N ASP A 238 -28.98 32.53 -14.95
CA ASP A 238 -30.30 31.93 -14.65
C ASP A 238 -30.37 30.47 -15.12
N THR A 239 -29.79 30.16 -16.29
CA THR A 239 -29.71 28.79 -16.81
C THR A 239 -28.84 27.93 -15.90
N TRP A 240 -27.70 28.44 -15.45
CA TRP A 240 -26.86 27.75 -14.48
C TRP A 240 -27.56 27.55 -13.13
N ALA A 241 -28.36 28.53 -12.67
CA ALA A 241 -29.12 28.42 -11.43
C ALA A 241 -30.20 27.31 -11.47
N ALA A 242 -30.74 27.01 -12.65
CA ALA A 242 -31.72 25.94 -12.87
C ALA A 242 -31.09 24.54 -12.96
N THR A 243 -29.77 24.47 -13.14
CA THR A 243 -29.05 23.19 -13.24
C THR A 243 -28.86 22.53 -11.87
N ASP A 244 -28.58 21.23 -11.86
CA ASP A 244 -28.31 20.49 -10.62
C ASP A 244 -27.15 21.12 -9.79
N PRO A 245 -27.21 21.04 -8.46
CA PRO A 245 -26.30 21.76 -7.58
C PRO A 245 -24.83 21.30 -7.70
N VAL A 246 -24.56 20.07 -8.16
CA VAL A 246 -23.20 19.55 -8.33
C VAL A 246 -22.56 20.12 -9.58
N THR A 247 -23.26 20.07 -10.71
CA THR A 247 -22.80 20.66 -11.98
C THR A 247 -22.59 22.16 -11.84
N ARG A 248 -23.50 22.87 -11.17
CA ARG A 248 -23.37 24.31 -10.90
C ARG A 248 -22.12 24.61 -10.05
N ALA A 249 -21.90 23.87 -8.97
CA ALA A 249 -20.72 24.10 -8.12
C ALA A 249 -19.39 23.89 -8.87
N VAL A 250 -19.35 22.96 -9.82
CA VAL A 250 -18.19 22.78 -10.71
C VAL A 250 -18.01 23.98 -11.62
N GLY A 251 -19.09 24.47 -12.23
CA GLY A 251 -19.06 25.67 -13.06
C GLY A 251 -18.52 26.89 -12.31
N ASP A 252 -18.96 27.10 -11.08
CA ASP A 252 -18.52 28.20 -10.22
C ASP A 252 -17.05 28.02 -9.79
N ALA A 253 -16.64 26.82 -9.40
CA ALA A 253 -15.26 26.52 -9.01
C ALA A 253 -14.27 26.71 -10.16
N LEU A 254 -14.69 26.42 -11.39
CA LEU A 254 -13.91 26.64 -12.62
C LEU A 254 -14.04 28.06 -13.17
N GLN A 255 -14.97 28.86 -12.60
CA GLN A 255 -15.28 30.22 -13.06
C GLN A 255 -15.77 30.27 -14.53
N ILE A 256 -16.60 29.29 -14.92
CA ILE A 256 -17.19 29.18 -16.26
C ILE A 256 -18.71 29.34 -16.26
N SER A 257 -19.32 29.72 -15.13
CA SER A 257 -20.76 29.86 -14.96
C SER A 257 -21.35 31.17 -15.50
N TYR A 258 -20.67 31.83 -16.41
CA TYR A 258 -21.15 33.04 -17.11
C TYR A 258 -20.68 33.11 -18.56
N PRO A 259 -21.43 33.76 -19.44
CA PRO A 259 -21.08 33.86 -20.86
C PRO A 259 -19.73 34.52 -21.10
N GLY A 260 -18.93 33.91 -21.96
CA GLY A 260 -17.59 34.42 -22.34
C GLY A 260 -16.47 34.02 -21.40
N ALA A 261 -16.75 33.38 -20.28
CA ALA A 261 -15.74 32.80 -19.41
C ALA A 261 -14.99 31.67 -20.13
N VAL A 262 -13.68 31.56 -19.89
CA VAL A 262 -12.83 30.56 -20.54
C VAL A 262 -11.91 29.90 -19.55
N LEU A 263 -11.92 28.60 -19.55
CA LEU A 263 -10.93 27.76 -18.89
C LEU A 263 -10.12 27.02 -19.95
N ARG A 264 -8.79 27.09 -19.89
CA ARG A 264 -7.88 26.30 -20.75
C ARG A 264 -7.24 25.19 -19.93
N ALA A 265 -7.42 23.96 -20.36
CA ALA A 265 -6.70 22.79 -19.87
C ALA A 265 -5.46 22.60 -20.73
N ASP A 266 -4.38 23.30 -20.39
CA ASP A 266 -3.15 23.41 -21.17
C ASP A 266 -1.92 22.83 -20.48
N GLY A 267 -2.12 22.08 -19.37
CA GLY A 267 -1.04 21.55 -18.56
C GLY A 267 -0.36 22.58 -17.65
N SER A 268 -0.86 23.82 -17.58
CA SER A 268 -0.32 24.84 -16.69
C SER A 268 -0.68 24.59 -15.22
N LYS A 269 0.19 25.09 -14.32
CA LYS A 269 -0.05 25.02 -12.88
C LYS A 269 -1.36 25.70 -12.47
N SER A 270 -1.68 26.84 -13.06
CA SER A 270 -2.89 27.61 -12.75
C SER A 270 -4.18 26.91 -13.21
N ALA A 271 -4.15 26.24 -14.36
CA ALA A 271 -5.24 25.39 -14.81
C ALA A 271 -5.40 24.18 -13.87
N GLY A 272 -4.29 23.52 -13.54
CA GLY A 272 -4.29 22.38 -12.64
C GLY A 272 -4.83 22.71 -11.24
N GLU A 273 -4.50 23.87 -10.70
CA GLU A 273 -5.03 24.32 -9.40
C GLU A 273 -6.56 24.47 -9.43
N ARG A 274 -7.10 25.14 -10.47
CA ARG A 274 -8.55 25.30 -10.65
C ARG A 274 -9.27 23.95 -10.82
N LEU A 275 -8.72 23.08 -11.65
CA LEU A 275 -9.27 21.74 -11.88
C LEU A 275 -9.24 20.85 -10.62
N SER A 276 -8.14 20.89 -9.86
CA SER A 276 -8.01 20.18 -8.59
C SER A 276 -9.01 20.69 -7.54
N LYS A 277 -9.16 22.01 -7.44
CA LYS A 277 -10.17 22.63 -6.57
C LYS A 277 -11.58 22.22 -6.99
N ALA A 278 -11.91 22.26 -8.26
CA ALA A 278 -13.22 21.85 -8.78
C ALA A 278 -13.50 20.35 -8.50
N THR A 279 -12.49 19.48 -8.65
CA THR A 279 -12.64 18.05 -8.32
C THR A 279 -12.94 17.84 -6.83
N THR A 280 -12.26 18.58 -5.96
CA THR A 280 -12.50 18.52 -4.51
C THR A 280 -13.88 19.05 -4.15
N GLU A 281 -14.28 20.16 -4.76
CA GLU A 281 -15.59 20.76 -4.57
C GLU A 281 -16.72 19.85 -5.07
N LEU A 282 -16.56 19.24 -6.25
CA LEU A 282 -17.50 18.25 -6.78
C LEU A 282 -17.74 17.11 -5.79
N ALA A 283 -16.68 16.51 -5.26
CA ALA A 283 -16.80 15.42 -4.29
C ALA A 283 -17.45 15.89 -2.97
N SER A 284 -17.22 17.14 -2.58
CA SER A 284 -17.85 17.75 -1.40
C SER A 284 -19.34 17.99 -1.63
N GLN A 285 -19.69 18.55 -2.78
CA GLN A 285 -21.07 18.86 -3.15
C GLN A 285 -21.92 17.61 -3.35
N CYS A 286 -21.37 16.53 -3.90
CA CYS A 286 -22.06 15.23 -3.96
C CYS A 286 -22.48 14.75 -2.57
N ARG A 287 -21.57 14.88 -1.57
CA ARG A 287 -21.87 14.47 -0.19
C ARG A 287 -22.91 15.36 0.48
N ILE A 288 -22.80 16.67 0.28
CA ILE A 288 -23.75 17.64 0.82
C ILE A 288 -25.14 17.41 0.20
N TRP A 289 -25.19 17.32 -1.12
CA TRP A 289 -26.42 17.04 -1.85
C TRP A 289 -27.10 15.76 -1.38
N ALA A 290 -26.35 14.64 -1.32
CA ALA A 290 -26.93 13.36 -0.91
C ALA A 290 -27.49 13.37 0.52
N ARG A 291 -26.88 14.17 1.43
CA ARG A 291 -27.41 14.37 2.78
C ARG A 291 -28.67 15.25 2.79
N ASN A 292 -28.64 16.37 2.05
CA ASN A 292 -29.76 17.30 1.96
C ASN A 292 -30.99 16.63 1.36
N GLU A 293 -30.78 15.77 0.35
CA GLU A 293 -31.83 14.96 -0.26
C GLU A 293 -32.30 13.80 0.65
N GLY A 294 -31.65 13.60 1.78
CA GLY A 294 -31.95 12.50 2.68
C GLY A 294 -31.67 11.12 2.11
N LEU A 295 -30.71 11.02 1.18
CA LEU A 295 -30.34 9.75 0.54
C LEU A 295 -29.43 8.91 1.41
N VAL A 296 -28.60 9.57 2.25
CA VAL A 296 -27.69 8.94 3.18
C VAL A 296 -27.87 9.48 4.60
N ALA A 297 -27.75 8.60 5.57
CA ALA A 297 -27.82 8.92 6.99
C ALA A 297 -26.53 8.48 7.70
N PRO A 298 -26.13 9.14 8.80
CA PRO A 298 -24.97 8.72 9.57
C PRO A 298 -25.15 7.34 10.19
N SER A 299 -24.16 6.48 10.05
CA SER A 299 -24.13 5.13 10.62
C SER A 299 -23.19 5.10 11.83
N THR A 300 -23.75 5.01 13.04
CA THR A 300 -22.96 4.91 14.28
C THR A 300 -22.08 3.65 14.27
N ARG A 301 -22.62 2.54 13.75
CA ARG A 301 -21.91 1.26 13.69
C ARG A 301 -20.65 1.32 12.83
N GLU A 302 -20.71 1.97 11.68
CA GLU A 302 -19.57 2.12 10.78
C GLU A 302 -18.55 3.13 11.34
N ARG A 303 -19.01 4.21 11.97
CA ARG A 303 -18.15 5.19 12.62
C ARG A 303 -17.37 4.57 13.76
N LEU A 304 -18.03 3.79 14.62
CA LEU A 304 -17.37 3.04 15.68
C LEU A 304 -16.39 2.00 15.12
N GLY A 305 -16.77 1.30 14.05
CA GLY A 305 -15.88 0.36 13.37
C GLY A 305 -14.63 1.03 12.82
N LYS A 306 -14.78 2.17 12.15
CA LYS A 306 -13.65 2.97 11.66
C LYS A 306 -12.74 3.44 12.80
N ALA A 307 -13.33 3.96 13.89
CA ALA A 307 -12.57 4.38 15.07
C ALA A 307 -11.82 3.19 15.72
N ALA A 308 -12.46 2.02 15.80
CA ALA A 308 -11.84 0.81 16.33
C ALA A 308 -10.64 0.35 15.47
N VAL A 309 -10.75 0.39 14.14
CA VAL A 309 -9.65 0.03 13.23
C VAL A 309 -8.50 1.03 13.33
N VAL A 310 -8.80 2.33 13.43
CA VAL A 310 -7.76 3.36 13.63
C VAL A 310 -7.06 3.18 14.98
N LEU A 311 -7.81 2.92 16.05
CA LEU A 311 -7.24 2.60 17.37
C LEU A 311 -6.37 1.35 17.31
N ALA A 312 -6.85 0.29 16.65
CA ALA A 312 -6.08 -0.95 16.46
C ALA A 312 -4.78 -0.70 15.69
N LEU A 313 -4.79 0.19 14.68
CA LEU A 313 -3.58 0.57 13.95
C LEU A 313 -2.55 1.24 14.88
N VAL A 314 -2.99 2.17 15.73
CA VAL A 314 -2.12 2.82 16.73
C VAL A 314 -1.57 1.79 17.71
N LEU A 315 -2.42 0.86 18.21
CA LEU A 315 -1.99 -0.21 19.11
C LEU A 315 -1.04 -1.20 18.44
N ALA A 316 -1.21 -1.50 17.15
CA ALA A 316 -0.29 -2.34 16.39
C ALA A 316 1.09 -1.67 16.30
N VAL A 317 1.13 -0.39 15.90
CA VAL A 317 2.38 0.37 15.83
C VAL A 317 3.05 0.44 17.21
N ALA A 318 2.31 0.74 18.26
CA ALA A 318 2.84 0.77 19.61
C ALA A 318 3.36 -0.62 20.05
N GLY A 319 2.61 -1.69 19.76
CA GLY A 319 2.99 -3.06 20.12
C GLY A 319 4.27 -3.56 19.44
N PHE A 320 4.56 -3.05 18.21
CA PHE A 320 5.81 -3.37 17.52
C PHE A 320 6.97 -2.40 17.85
N ALA A 321 6.66 -1.13 18.15
CA ALA A 321 7.66 -0.11 18.43
C ALA A 321 8.20 -0.15 19.86
N VAL A 322 7.38 -0.55 20.83
CA VAL A 322 7.82 -0.66 22.23
C VAL A 322 8.71 -1.89 22.36
N PRO A 323 9.95 -1.77 22.89
CA PRO A 323 10.90 -2.88 22.99
C PRO A 323 10.53 -3.83 24.14
N VAL A 324 9.32 -4.32 24.16
CA VAL A 324 8.84 -5.38 25.03
C VAL A 324 9.05 -6.71 24.33
N TRP A 325 9.94 -7.50 24.85
CA TRP A 325 10.18 -8.83 24.27
C TRP A 325 9.13 -9.87 24.78
N PRO A 326 8.58 -10.69 23.91
CA PRO A 326 8.69 -10.71 22.44
C PRO A 326 7.86 -9.61 21.77
N SER A 327 8.34 -9.12 20.63
CA SER A 327 7.72 -7.99 19.90
C SER A 327 6.39 -8.33 19.20
N MET A 328 5.88 -9.55 19.35
CA MET A 328 4.65 -10.01 18.67
C MET A 328 3.34 -9.53 19.28
N TRP A 329 3.37 -8.76 20.36
CA TRP A 329 2.15 -8.20 20.98
C TRP A 329 1.36 -7.26 20.09
N GLY A 330 1.99 -6.71 19.03
CA GLY A 330 1.30 -5.94 18.00
C GLY A 330 0.43 -6.77 17.03
N LEU A 331 0.64 -8.10 16.94
CA LEU A 331 -0.03 -8.96 15.97
C LEU A 331 -1.56 -9.00 16.10
N PRO A 332 -2.18 -9.13 17.29
CA PRO A 332 -3.64 -9.12 17.41
C PRO A 332 -4.27 -7.82 16.89
N ALA A 333 -3.64 -6.67 17.20
CA ALA A 333 -4.10 -5.39 16.72
C ALA A 333 -3.92 -5.24 15.20
N ALA A 334 -2.79 -5.67 14.65
CA ALA A 334 -2.56 -5.72 13.21
C ALA A 334 -3.57 -6.64 12.50
N ALA A 335 -3.84 -7.81 13.06
CA ALA A 335 -4.85 -8.74 12.53
C ALA A 335 -6.25 -8.11 12.51
N PHE A 336 -6.62 -7.33 13.53
CA PHE A 336 -7.87 -6.58 13.55
C PHE A 336 -7.92 -5.53 12.43
N VAL A 337 -6.82 -4.81 12.17
CA VAL A 337 -6.72 -3.84 11.06
C VAL A 337 -6.93 -4.54 9.72
N PHE A 338 -6.28 -5.68 9.49
CA PHE A 338 -6.44 -6.44 8.25
C PHE A 338 -7.87 -6.96 8.07
N GLY A 339 -8.47 -7.53 9.09
CA GLY A 339 -9.86 -8.00 9.04
C GLY A 339 -10.87 -6.86 8.84
N GLY A 340 -10.60 -5.69 9.41
CA GLY A 340 -11.46 -4.51 9.37
C GLY A 340 -11.10 -3.50 8.27
N TRP A 341 -10.17 -3.78 7.37
CA TRP A 341 -9.67 -2.83 6.36
C TRP A 341 -10.76 -2.11 5.58
N GLU A 342 -11.83 -2.81 5.26
CA GLU A 342 -12.96 -2.24 4.54
C GLU A 342 -13.70 -1.13 5.31
N LEU A 343 -13.57 -1.09 6.64
CA LEU A 343 -14.15 -0.01 7.46
C LEU A 343 -13.36 1.31 7.36
N LEU A 344 -12.17 1.30 6.74
CA LEU A 344 -11.38 2.50 6.47
C LEU A 344 -11.75 3.21 5.16
N ARG A 345 -12.71 2.66 4.40
CA ARG A 345 -13.18 3.31 3.17
C ARG A 345 -13.60 4.77 3.46
N PRO A 346 -13.36 5.69 2.52
CA PRO A 346 -13.75 7.10 2.69
C PRO A 346 -15.24 7.28 3.00
N GLU A 347 -16.09 6.40 2.45
CA GLU A 347 -17.55 6.40 2.59
C GLU A 347 -18.03 5.75 3.89
N ALA A 348 -17.16 5.04 4.61
CA ALA A 348 -17.52 4.40 5.88
C ALA A 348 -17.95 5.45 6.91
N GLY A 349 -19.14 5.27 7.46
CA GLY A 349 -19.77 6.18 8.43
C GLY A 349 -21.10 6.77 7.94
N THR A 350 -21.53 6.43 6.73
CA THR A 350 -22.86 6.74 6.19
C THR A 350 -23.53 5.48 5.65
N ARG A 351 -24.87 5.45 5.72
CA ARG A 351 -25.70 4.40 5.11
C ARG A 351 -26.81 5.02 4.28
N ARG A 352 -27.18 4.36 3.21
CA ARG A 352 -28.32 4.76 2.40
C ARG A 352 -29.61 4.60 3.20
N THR A 353 -30.48 5.59 3.08
CA THR A 353 -31.86 5.53 3.56
C THR A 353 -32.71 4.65 2.64
N ALA A 354 -33.99 4.45 2.95
CA ALA A 354 -34.92 3.76 2.04
C ALA A 354 -34.99 4.46 0.67
N LYS A 355 -35.10 5.82 0.66
CA LYS A 355 -35.05 6.64 -0.56
C LYS A 355 -33.74 6.46 -1.32
N GLY A 356 -32.60 6.48 -0.61
CA GLY A 356 -31.29 6.28 -1.22
C GLY A 356 -31.11 4.89 -1.82
N ARG A 357 -31.65 3.86 -1.19
CA ARG A 357 -31.61 2.48 -1.72
C ARG A 357 -32.48 2.28 -2.95
N GLU A 358 -33.63 2.91 -3.00
CA GLU A 358 -34.47 2.91 -4.19
C GLU A 358 -33.76 3.57 -5.37
N LEU A 359 -33.18 4.75 -5.15
CA LEU A 359 -32.41 5.43 -6.19
C LEU A 359 -31.15 4.65 -6.57
N TRP A 360 -30.49 3.95 -5.65
CA TRP A 360 -29.40 3.04 -5.97
C TRP A 360 -29.85 1.92 -6.92
N SER A 361 -31.01 1.32 -6.63
CA SER A 361 -31.60 0.33 -7.53
C SER A 361 -31.83 0.90 -8.93
N ARG A 362 -32.39 2.11 -9.04
CA ARG A 362 -32.65 2.79 -10.31
C ARG A 362 -31.35 3.15 -11.05
N ALA A 363 -30.38 3.76 -10.37
CA ALA A 363 -29.09 4.12 -10.94
C ALA A 363 -28.28 2.89 -11.40
N GLY A 364 -28.29 1.83 -10.61
CA GLY A 364 -27.66 0.55 -10.97
C GLY A 364 -28.36 -0.14 -12.14
N GLY A 365 -29.69 -0.07 -12.20
CA GLY A 365 -30.48 -0.55 -13.33
C GLY A 365 -30.18 0.20 -14.63
N PHE A 366 -30.03 1.52 -14.53
CA PHE A 366 -29.61 2.35 -15.67
C PHE A 366 -28.18 2.01 -16.12
N ARG A 367 -27.22 1.86 -15.19
CA ARG A 367 -25.88 1.39 -15.53
C ARG A 367 -25.90 0.03 -16.24
N ARG A 368 -26.76 -0.89 -15.77
CA ARG A 368 -26.94 -2.19 -16.42
C ARG A 368 -27.45 -2.05 -17.85
N MET A 369 -28.38 -1.14 -18.11
CA MET A 369 -28.85 -0.81 -19.45
C MET A 369 -27.71 -0.31 -20.34
N LEU A 370 -26.84 0.58 -19.86
CA LEU A 370 -25.72 1.09 -20.65
C LEU A 370 -24.75 -0.02 -21.10
N VAL A 371 -24.61 -1.08 -20.31
CA VAL A 371 -23.60 -2.13 -20.55
C VAL A 371 -24.16 -3.34 -21.29
N THR A 372 -25.43 -3.69 -21.07
CA THR A 372 -26.01 -4.96 -21.55
C THR A 372 -26.85 -4.72 -22.80
N PRO A 373 -26.48 -5.28 -23.97
CA PRO A 373 -27.32 -5.23 -25.18
C PRO A 373 -28.64 -5.97 -24.97
N SER A 374 -29.73 -5.41 -25.51
CA SER A 374 -31.05 -6.05 -25.56
C SER A 374 -31.71 -5.83 -26.91
N SER A 375 -32.66 -6.69 -27.27
CA SER A 375 -33.45 -6.54 -28.50
C SER A 375 -34.28 -5.25 -28.53
N GLU A 376 -34.66 -4.75 -27.37
CA GLU A 376 -35.45 -3.53 -27.19
C GLU A 376 -34.64 -2.26 -27.52
N ASP A 377 -33.33 -2.30 -27.34
CA ASP A 377 -32.43 -1.16 -27.62
C ASP A 377 -32.47 -0.77 -29.10
N ARG A 378 -32.67 -1.73 -30.01
CA ARG A 378 -32.76 -1.44 -31.46
C ARG A 378 -33.91 -0.50 -31.78
N TYR A 379 -35.08 -0.75 -31.20
CA TYR A 379 -36.24 0.13 -31.39
C TYR A 379 -36.00 1.50 -30.76
N ARG A 380 -35.37 1.54 -29.62
CA ARG A 380 -35.11 2.80 -28.91
C ARG A 380 -34.12 3.68 -29.66
N PHE A 381 -32.99 3.13 -30.15
CA PHE A 381 -32.03 3.88 -30.96
C PHE A 381 -32.63 4.36 -32.29
N SER A 382 -33.63 3.62 -32.82
CA SER A 382 -34.33 4.05 -34.02
C SER A 382 -35.39 5.12 -33.74
N ALA A 383 -36.02 5.09 -32.57
CA ALA A 383 -37.00 6.04 -32.15
C ALA A 383 -36.43 7.36 -31.64
N GLU A 384 -35.32 7.29 -30.94
CA GLU A 384 -34.62 8.45 -30.34
C GLU A 384 -33.18 8.51 -30.87
N GLN A 385 -32.95 9.24 -31.96
CA GLN A 385 -31.65 9.34 -32.60
C GLN A 385 -30.60 9.96 -31.67
N ASP A 386 -30.98 10.81 -30.73
CA ASP A 386 -30.10 11.49 -29.78
C ASP A 386 -29.85 10.68 -28.51
N LEU A 387 -30.48 9.51 -28.37
CA LEU A 387 -30.37 8.70 -27.14
C LEU A 387 -28.93 8.33 -26.83
N TYR A 388 -28.16 7.96 -27.85
CA TYR A 388 -26.76 7.59 -27.69
C TYR A 388 -25.94 8.76 -27.13
N THR A 389 -26.03 9.94 -27.74
CA THR A 389 -25.25 11.13 -27.42
C THR A 389 -25.63 11.72 -26.07
N ARG A 390 -26.93 11.70 -25.72
CA ARG A 390 -27.47 12.16 -24.44
C ARG A 390 -26.91 11.38 -23.25
N TYR A 391 -26.65 10.08 -23.41
CA TYR A 391 -26.16 9.24 -22.31
C TYR A 391 -24.64 9.08 -22.25
N ILE A 392 -23.88 9.71 -23.16
CA ILE A 392 -22.40 9.73 -23.12
C ILE A 392 -21.88 10.25 -21.77
N PRO A 393 -22.33 11.40 -21.21
CA PRO A 393 -21.84 11.89 -19.94
C PRO A 393 -22.05 10.89 -18.79
N HIS A 394 -23.17 10.19 -18.79
CA HIS A 394 -23.47 9.14 -17.82
C HIS A 394 -22.57 7.92 -18.01
N ALA A 395 -22.33 7.50 -19.25
CA ALA A 395 -21.45 6.38 -19.56
C ALA A 395 -20.00 6.67 -19.13
N VAL A 396 -19.54 7.91 -19.32
CA VAL A 396 -18.22 8.38 -18.84
C VAL A 396 -18.18 8.40 -17.31
N ALA A 397 -19.22 8.93 -16.64
CA ALA A 397 -19.29 8.95 -15.19
C ALA A 397 -19.24 7.54 -14.57
N PHE A 398 -19.91 6.56 -15.18
CA PHE A 398 -19.88 5.16 -14.75
C PHE A 398 -18.60 4.42 -15.20
N GLY A 399 -17.74 4.99 -16.03
CA GLY A 399 -16.57 4.33 -16.61
C GLY A 399 -16.93 3.21 -17.58
N VAL A 400 -18.01 3.36 -18.32
CA VAL A 400 -18.53 2.35 -19.27
C VAL A 400 -18.76 2.91 -20.67
N ALA A 401 -18.13 4.03 -21.01
CA ALA A 401 -18.28 4.70 -22.31
C ALA A 401 -17.95 3.77 -23.50
N GLU A 402 -16.88 2.98 -23.38
CA GLU A 402 -16.50 2.00 -24.41
C GLU A 402 -17.58 0.94 -24.61
N LYS A 403 -18.12 0.39 -23.51
CA LYS A 403 -19.20 -0.62 -23.57
C LYS A 403 -20.48 -0.03 -24.14
N TRP A 404 -20.76 1.23 -23.88
CA TRP A 404 -21.90 1.95 -24.44
C TRP A 404 -21.77 2.11 -25.97
N ALA A 405 -20.58 2.46 -26.45
CA ALA A 405 -20.29 2.54 -27.88
C ALA A 405 -20.32 1.17 -28.57
N GLU A 406 -19.74 0.14 -27.93
CA GLU A 406 -19.80 -1.24 -28.42
C GLU A 406 -21.23 -1.76 -28.51
N LYS A 407 -22.05 -1.47 -27.50
CA LYS A 407 -23.47 -1.79 -27.49
C LYS A 407 -24.19 -1.13 -28.67
N TYR A 408 -23.96 0.17 -28.92
CA TYR A 408 -24.56 0.86 -30.06
C TYR A 408 -24.22 0.17 -31.38
N ARG A 409 -22.93 -0.12 -31.62
CA ARG A 409 -22.46 -0.85 -32.82
C ARG A 409 -23.11 -2.23 -32.97
N THR A 410 -23.15 -2.97 -31.89
CA THR A 410 -23.73 -4.34 -31.89
C THR A 410 -25.21 -4.32 -32.22
N VAL A 411 -25.95 -3.34 -31.68
CA VAL A 411 -27.40 -3.26 -31.81
C VAL A 411 -27.84 -2.66 -33.16
N THR A 412 -27.13 -1.61 -33.60
CA THR A 412 -27.53 -0.85 -34.81
C THR A 412 -26.76 -1.31 -36.07
N GLY A 413 -25.63 -1.94 -35.95
CA GLY A 413 -24.71 -2.24 -37.04
C GLY A 413 -24.00 -1.00 -37.63
N ALA A 414 -24.13 0.16 -36.98
CA ALA A 414 -23.55 1.42 -37.43
C ALA A 414 -22.53 1.97 -36.40
N GLU A 415 -21.64 2.80 -36.87
CA GLU A 415 -20.73 3.53 -35.99
C GLU A 415 -21.51 4.55 -35.12
N PRO A 416 -21.08 4.74 -33.85
CA PRO A 416 -21.71 5.71 -32.97
C PRO A 416 -21.66 7.14 -33.53
N PRO A 417 -22.75 7.90 -33.45
CA PRO A 417 -22.76 9.28 -33.92
C PRO A 417 -21.86 10.18 -33.06
N VAL A 418 -21.20 11.13 -33.70
CA VAL A 418 -20.43 12.16 -33.01
C VAL A 418 -21.41 13.21 -32.46
N PRO A 419 -21.35 13.54 -31.14
CA PRO A 419 -22.22 14.56 -30.57
C PRO A 419 -21.96 15.93 -31.17
N ALA A 420 -23.00 16.69 -31.47
CA ALA A 420 -22.88 18.04 -32.00
C ALA A 420 -22.21 19.03 -31.02
N TRP A 421 -22.35 18.76 -29.72
CA TRP A 421 -21.77 19.55 -28.62
C TRP A 421 -20.29 19.21 -28.33
N TYR A 422 -19.73 18.17 -28.99
CA TYR A 422 -18.34 17.78 -28.85
C TYR A 422 -17.60 17.92 -30.18
N PRO A 423 -16.90 19.04 -30.41
CA PRO A 423 -16.19 19.27 -31.66
C PRO A 423 -14.96 18.38 -31.75
N TYR A 424 -15.01 17.44 -32.66
CA TYR A 424 -13.92 16.52 -32.94
C TYR A 424 -13.08 17.01 -34.10
N PRO A 425 -11.73 17.01 -34.01
CA PRO A 425 -10.89 17.34 -35.15
C PRO A 425 -11.10 16.33 -36.29
N VAL A 426 -11.56 16.80 -37.42
CA VAL A 426 -11.72 15.98 -38.64
C VAL A 426 -10.37 15.39 -39.03
N GLY A 427 -10.25 14.06 -39.02
CA GLY A 427 -9.04 13.33 -39.43
C GLY A 427 -8.40 12.39 -38.42
N VAL A 428 -8.90 12.29 -37.21
CA VAL A 428 -8.41 11.31 -36.22
C VAL A 428 -9.39 10.13 -36.12
N HIS A 429 -8.94 8.93 -36.51
CA HIS A 429 -9.73 7.69 -36.56
C HIS A 429 -10.09 7.10 -35.17
N GLY A 430 -10.23 7.94 -34.12
CA GLY A 430 -10.37 7.49 -32.74
C GLY A 430 -11.79 7.32 -32.22
N PHE A 431 -12.83 7.84 -32.92
CA PHE A 431 -14.22 7.70 -32.45
C PHE A 431 -14.79 6.30 -32.69
N ALA A 432 -14.25 5.59 -33.68
CA ALA A 432 -14.64 4.22 -34.01
C ALA A 432 -14.30 3.21 -32.89
N SER A 433 -13.37 3.53 -31.98
CA SER A 433 -13.00 2.69 -30.84
C SER A 433 -13.76 3.00 -29.55
N GLY A 434 -14.73 3.91 -29.57
CA GLY A 434 -15.69 4.15 -28.49
C GLY A 434 -15.19 4.94 -27.27
N ALA A 435 -13.99 4.67 -26.79
CA ALA A 435 -13.40 5.36 -25.64
C ALA A 435 -12.41 6.47 -26.07
N GLY A 436 -11.68 6.27 -27.16
CA GLY A 436 -10.60 7.17 -27.59
C GLY A 436 -11.01 8.61 -27.90
N GLY A 437 -12.30 8.86 -28.12
CA GLY A 437 -12.80 10.22 -28.40
C GLY A 437 -12.80 11.14 -27.18
N PHE A 438 -13.01 10.60 -25.98
CA PHE A 438 -13.06 11.38 -24.73
C PHE A 438 -11.75 11.32 -23.95
N ASP A 439 -10.89 10.35 -24.25
CA ASP A 439 -9.60 10.13 -23.57
C ASP A 439 -8.67 11.36 -23.72
N SER A 440 -8.70 12.04 -24.87
CA SER A 440 -7.90 13.24 -25.08
C SER A 440 -8.35 14.41 -24.18
N PHE A 441 -9.66 14.57 -23.98
CA PHE A 441 -10.20 15.57 -23.08
C PHE A 441 -9.90 15.23 -21.61
N GLU A 442 -10.15 13.98 -21.21
CA GLU A 442 -9.82 13.50 -19.87
C GLU A 442 -8.32 13.57 -19.58
N SER A 443 -7.49 13.22 -20.57
CA SER A 443 -6.03 13.32 -20.49
C SER A 443 -5.57 14.77 -20.32
N ALA A 444 -6.17 15.74 -21.01
CA ALA A 444 -5.85 17.15 -20.85
C ALA A 444 -6.19 17.67 -19.44
N LEU A 445 -7.33 17.26 -18.89
CA LEU A 445 -7.71 17.58 -17.50
C LEU A 445 -6.74 16.95 -16.50
N SER A 446 -6.45 15.66 -16.67
CA SER A 446 -5.58 14.88 -15.78
C SER A 446 -4.14 15.37 -15.80
N SER A 447 -3.59 15.71 -17.00
CA SER A 447 -2.23 16.24 -17.14
C SER A 447 -2.09 17.61 -16.47
N SER A 448 -3.10 18.46 -16.57
CA SER A 448 -3.12 19.75 -15.88
C SER A 448 -3.16 19.60 -14.36
N ILE A 449 -3.99 18.69 -13.82
CA ILE A 449 -4.04 18.38 -12.39
C ILE A 449 -2.70 17.78 -11.94
N GLY A 450 -2.10 16.88 -12.73
CA GLY A 450 -0.81 16.27 -12.46
C GLY A 450 0.33 17.28 -12.36
N ALA A 451 0.37 18.27 -13.26
CA ALA A 451 1.35 19.35 -13.23
C ALA A 451 1.25 20.20 -11.94
N TYR A 452 0.03 20.48 -11.48
CA TYR A 452 -0.20 21.17 -10.20
C TYR A 452 0.27 20.32 -9.02
N THR A 453 -0.12 19.05 -8.96
CA THR A 453 0.23 18.14 -7.86
C THR A 453 1.73 17.94 -7.75
N ALA A 454 2.43 17.76 -8.89
CA ALA A 454 3.90 17.67 -8.92
C ALA A 454 4.57 18.93 -8.37
N SER A 455 4.01 20.11 -8.65
CA SER A 455 4.54 21.38 -8.13
C SER A 455 4.35 21.55 -6.62
N GLN A 456 3.31 20.96 -6.03
CA GLN A 456 3.07 20.95 -4.58
C GLN A 456 4.05 20.03 -3.86
N SER A 457 4.33 18.84 -4.40
CA SER A 457 5.28 17.91 -3.82
C SER A 457 6.71 18.44 -3.82
N SER A 458 7.08 19.25 -4.82
CA SER A 458 8.40 19.88 -4.88
C SER A 458 8.55 21.07 -3.92
N SER A 459 7.47 21.72 -3.50
CA SER A 459 7.49 22.85 -2.57
C SER A 459 7.50 22.46 -1.09
N SER A 460 7.09 21.22 -0.75
CA SER A 460 7.11 20.69 0.62
C SER A 460 8.36 19.90 0.98
N GLY A 461 9.32 19.78 0.05
CA GLY A 461 10.53 18.98 0.19
C GLY A 461 11.77 19.80 0.45
N GLY A 462 11.83 20.47 1.59
CA GLY A 462 13.10 20.91 2.17
C GLY A 462 13.69 19.81 3.05
N GLY A 463 14.49 18.88 2.51
CA GLY A 463 15.35 17.98 3.27
C GLY A 463 15.12 16.49 3.04
N GLY A 464 16.00 15.84 2.24
CA GLY A 464 16.22 14.39 2.29
C GLY A 464 16.03 13.64 0.96
N GLY A 465 17.14 13.37 0.31
CA GLY A 465 17.52 12.44 -0.73
C GLY A 465 16.57 11.47 -1.40
N GLY A 466 16.59 11.50 -2.69
CA GLY A 466 16.71 10.48 -3.69
C GLY A 466 15.80 9.24 -3.64
N GLY A 467 15.05 9.04 -4.73
CA GLY A 467 14.43 7.77 -5.04
C GLY A 467 13.39 7.93 -6.13
N GLY A 468 13.83 8.01 -7.38
CA GLY A 468 12.96 7.94 -8.55
C GLY A 468 12.32 6.56 -8.69
N GLY A 469 11.08 6.53 -9.14
CA GLY A 469 10.36 5.31 -9.43
C GLY A 469 9.06 5.61 -10.13
N GLY A 470 9.14 6.07 -11.37
CA GLY A 470 8.01 6.12 -12.28
C GLY A 470 7.65 4.69 -12.69
N GLY A 471 6.39 4.34 -12.56
CA GLY A 471 5.84 3.08 -13.00
C GLY A 471 4.36 3.23 -13.28
N GLY A 472 4.02 3.80 -14.42
CA GLY A 472 2.71 3.66 -15.01
C GLY A 472 2.56 2.25 -15.54
N GLY A 473 1.59 1.51 -15.07
CA GLY A 473 1.23 0.21 -15.54
C GLY A 473 -0.27 0.08 -15.59
N GLY A 474 -0.89 0.44 -16.68
CA GLY A 474 -2.21 0.01 -17.02
C GLY A 474 -2.16 -1.48 -17.33
N GLY A 475 -2.99 -2.23 -16.67
CA GLY A 475 -3.22 -3.63 -16.91
C GLY A 475 -4.68 -3.93 -16.75
N SER A 476 -5.33 -4.11 -17.88
CA SER A 476 -6.64 -4.69 -18.00
C SER A 476 -6.63 -6.14 -17.54
N TRP A 477 -7.55 -6.50 -16.73
CA TRP A 477 -8.16 -7.84 -16.68
C TRP A 477 -9.62 -7.72 -16.33
#